data_49f0ef9ad3a1a947e6d599c84aa1b5e8
#
_entry.id   49f0ef9ad3a1a947e6d599c84aa1b5e8
#
_cell.length_a   1.000
_cell.length_b   1.000
_cell.length_c   1.000
_cell.angle_alpha   90.00
_cell.angle_beta   90.00
_cell.angle_gamma   90.00
#
_symmetry.space_group_name_H-M   'P 1'
#
loop_
_entity.id
_entity.type
_entity.pdbx_description
1 polymer ?
#
loop_
_entity_poly.entity_id
_entity_poly.type
_entity_poly.pdbx_seq_one_letter_code
_entity_poly.pdbx_strand_id
1 'polypeptide(L)'
;MISINNLYFQYPKSEFSIEISELSVAAGERLAIVGPSGSGKTTLLSLIAGIVKPQRGTLSVCGNNVDQMNDQQRRQFRISEIGFVFQRFELVDYLNVRDNIALPYLINRSLKLTPQIRAKVNQLAEKMAIQDLLRRHPNKLSQGEKQRVAICRALITSPQLILADEPTGHLDPANKQIILDLFFEQLSASDRGLVVVTHDMAVAQQCDRVVDFSTFHTAQMGASF
;
A
#
# COMPACT_ATOMS: atom_id res chain seq x y z
N MET A 1 -10.98 -11.18 3.32
CA MET A 1 -9.65 -10.61 3.59
C MET A 1 -9.72 -9.37 4.46
N ILE A 2 -10.54 -8.38 4.13
CA ILE A 2 -10.79 -7.21 4.98
C ILE A 2 -12.25 -7.21 5.40
N SER A 3 -12.53 -6.85 6.67
CA SER A 3 -13.86 -6.61 7.18
C SER A 3 -13.82 -5.41 8.13
N ILE A 4 -14.59 -4.39 7.80
CA ILE A 4 -14.77 -3.15 8.57
C ILE A 4 -16.25 -3.06 8.92
N ASN A 5 -16.58 -2.81 10.20
CA ASN A 5 -17.96 -2.59 10.63
C ASN A 5 -18.03 -1.44 11.64
N ASN A 6 -18.90 -0.47 11.37
CA ASN A 6 -19.17 0.70 12.20
C ASN A 6 -17.91 1.42 12.70
N LEU A 7 -16.90 1.51 11.81
CA LEU A 7 -15.60 2.09 12.12
C LEU A 7 -15.70 3.61 12.19
N TYR A 8 -15.13 4.20 13.24
CA TYR A 8 -14.96 5.65 13.38
C TYR A 8 -13.51 5.97 13.70
N PHE A 9 -12.98 6.98 13.02
CA PHE A 9 -11.64 7.50 13.25
C PHE A 9 -11.59 9.01 13.08
N GLN A 10 -10.87 9.70 13.97
CA GLN A 10 -10.56 11.12 13.92
C GLN A 10 -9.11 11.34 14.37
N TYR A 11 -8.36 12.20 13.66
CA TYR A 11 -7.03 12.60 14.12
C TYR A 11 -7.14 13.52 15.35
N PRO A 12 -6.20 13.41 16.31
CA PRO A 12 -6.15 14.33 17.45
C PRO A 12 -6.08 15.78 16.97
N LYS A 13 -6.92 16.64 17.53
CA LYS A 13 -6.98 18.07 17.20
C LYS A 13 -7.34 18.40 15.74
N SER A 14 -7.89 17.45 15.01
CA SER A 14 -8.37 17.63 13.63
C SER A 14 -9.89 17.59 13.63
N GLU A 15 -10.49 18.39 12.73
CA GLU A 15 -11.93 18.32 12.45
C GLU A 15 -12.26 17.20 11.45
N PHE A 16 -11.25 16.68 10.76
CA PHE A 16 -11.42 15.56 9.85
C PHE A 16 -11.74 14.28 10.61
N SER A 17 -12.86 13.67 10.28
CA SER A 17 -13.23 12.33 10.73
C SER A 17 -13.69 11.47 9.57
N ILE A 18 -13.60 10.17 9.73
CA ILE A 18 -14.10 9.17 8.79
C ILE A 18 -15.00 8.19 9.53
N GLU A 19 -16.16 7.90 8.98
CA GLU A 19 -17.09 6.89 9.47
C GLU A 19 -17.43 5.92 8.33
N ILE A 20 -17.21 4.62 8.57
CA ILE A 20 -17.43 3.55 7.61
C ILE A 20 -18.38 2.55 8.27
N SER A 21 -19.63 2.52 7.79
CA SER A 21 -20.63 1.58 8.30
C SER A 21 -20.23 0.14 7.99
N GLU A 22 -19.84 -0.12 6.74
CA GLU A 22 -19.40 -1.44 6.31
C GLU A 22 -18.45 -1.32 5.10
N LEU A 23 -17.38 -2.10 5.11
CA LEU A 23 -16.55 -2.38 3.94
C LEU A 23 -15.96 -3.78 4.06
N SER A 24 -16.18 -4.61 3.05
CA SER A 24 -15.59 -5.94 2.95
C SER A 24 -14.75 -6.07 1.68
N VAL A 25 -13.66 -6.83 1.75
CA VAL A 25 -12.82 -7.22 0.61
C VAL A 25 -12.55 -8.71 0.73
N ALA A 26 -12.86 -9.48 -0.33
CA ALA A 26 -12.63 -10.91 -0.36
C ALA A 26 -11.13 -11.26 -0.51
N ALA A 27 -10.76 -12.52 -0.26
CA ALA A 27 -9.41 -13.00 -0.56
C ALA A 27 -9.16 -12.94 -2.07
N GLY A 28 -7.98 -12.44 -2.46
CA GLY A 28 -7.62 -12.28 -3.88
C GLY A 28 -8.33 -11.14 -4.61
N GLU A 29 -9.34 -10.49 -4.01
CA GLU A 29 -10.05 -9.37 -4.62
C GLU A 29 -9.16 -8.15 -4.78
N ARG A 30 -9.30 -7.48 -5.93
CA ARG A 30 -8.70 -6.17 -6.24
C ARG A 30 -9.76 -5.10 -6.13
N LEU A 31 -9.68 -4.30 -5.08
CA LEU A 31 -10.60 -3.19 -4.84
C LEU A 31 -9.92 -1.87 -5.20
N ALA A 32 -10.56 -1.09 -6.06
CA ALA A 32 -10.23 0.32 -6.24
C ALA A 32 -11.15 1.20 -5.41
N ILE A 33 -10.58 2.19 -4.73
CA ILE A 33 -11.32 3.23 -4.02
C ILE A 33 -11.01 4.55 -4.70
N VAL A 34 -12.03 5.15 -5.31
CA VAL A 34 -11.93 6.41 -6.04
C VAL A 34 -12.55 7.55 -5.25
N GLY A 35 -12.13 8.77 -5.50
CA GLY A 35 -12.70 9.96 -4.85
C GLY A 35 -11.76 11.15 -4.91
N PRO A 36 -12.23 12.36 -4.56
CA PRO A 36 -11.46 13.60 -4.64
C PRO A 36 -10.21 13.56 -3.73
N SER A 37 -9.22 14.39 -4.06
CA SER A 37 -8.05 14.58 -3.19
C SER A 37 -8.48 15.12 -1.83
N GLY A 38 -7.85 14.68 -0.77
CA GLY A 38 -8.15 15.09 0.60
C GLY A 38 -9.40 14.46 1.22
N SER A 39 -10.12 13.56 0.51
CA SER A 39 -11.32 12.92 1.07
C SER A 39 -11.06 11.95 2.22
N GLY A 40 -9.81 11.49 2.43
CA GLY A 40 -9.47 10.55 3.50
C GLY A 40 -9.05 9.15 3.02
N LYS A 41 -8.86 8.93 1.71
CA LYS A 41 -8.46 7.63 1.15
C LYS A 41 -7.16 7.09 1.76
N THR A 42 -6.13 7.93 1.88
CA THR A 42 -4.86 7.59 2.55
C THR A 42 -5.06 7.24 4.02
N THR A 43 -6.02 7.91 4.69
CA THR A 43 -6.39 7.58 6.08
C THR A 43 -7.01 6.18 6.17
N LEU A 44 -7.87 5.81 5.23
CA LEU A 44 -8.43 4.46 5.17
C LEU A 44 -7.32 3.40 4.96
N LEU A 45 -6.38 3.62 4.02
CA LEU A 45 -5.24 2.72 3.87
C LEU A 45 -4.41 2.63 5.16
N SER A 46 -4.23 3.76 5.86
CA SER A 46 -3.50 3.81 7.13
C SER A 46 -4.21 3.04 8.25
N LEU A 47 -5.54 3.05 8.28
CA LEU A 47 -6.35 2.23 9.18
C LEU A 47 -6.19 0.74 8.86
N ILE A 48 -6.37 0.34 7.61
CA ILE A 48 -6.22 -1.05 7.14
C ILE A 48 -4.81 -1.58 7.45
N ALA A 49 -3.78 -0.77 7.23
CA ALA A 49 -2.39 -1.10 7.57
C ALA A 49 -2.09 -1.09 9.09
N GLY A 50 -3.04 -0.68 9.94
CA GLY A 50 -2.81 -0.53 11.37
C GLY A 50 -1.75 0.53 11.70
N ILE A 51 -1.52 1.53 10.83
CA ILE A 51 -0.68 2.70 11.11
C ILE A 51 -1.36 3.57 12.16
N VAL A 52 -2.64 3.83 11.95
CA VAL A 52 -3.51 4.50 12.92
C VAL A 52 -4.55 3.51 13.45
N LYS A 53 -5.09 3.77 14.65
CA LYS A 53 -6.06 2.91 15.31
C LYS A 53 -7.43 3.58 15.33
N PRO A 54 -8.53 2.88 14.94
CA PRO A 54 -9.87 3.45 15.06
C PRO A 54 -10.26 3.66 16.53
N GLN A 55 -11.09 4.66 16.78
CA GLN A 55 -11.65 4.90 18.11
C GLN A 55 -12.86 4.02 18.41
N ARG A 56 -13.63 3.63 17.38
CA ARG A 56 -14.81 2.76 17.50
C ARG A 56 -14.91 1.83 16.28
N GLY A 57 -15.73 0.79 16.42
CA GLY A 57 -15.96 -0.21 15.39
C GLY A 57 -14.93 -1.33 15.38
N THR A 58 -15.04 -2.21 14.42
CA THR A 58 -14.15 -3.38 14.24
C THR A 58 -13.43 -3.33 12.91
N LEU A 59 -12.19 -3.77 12.93
CA LEU A 59 -11.33 -3.83 11.76
C LEU A 59 -10.55 -5.15 11.76
N SER A 60 -10.95 -6.09 10.91
CA SER A 60 -10.23 -7.33 10.67
C SER A 60 -9.54 -7.29 9.31
N VAL A 61 -8.26 -7.65 9.26
CA VAL A 61 -7.44 -7.69 8.04
C VAL A 61 -6.60 -8.94 8.03
N CYS A 62 -6.66 -9.75 6.97
CA CYS A 62 -5.94 -11.02 6.84
C CYS A 62 -6.16 -11.93 8.07
N GLY A 63 -7.39 -12.00 8.59
CA GLY A 63 -7.76 -12.79 9.78
C GLY A 63 -7.31 -12.20 11.12
N ASN A 64 -6.73 -11.01 11.14
CA ASN A 64 -6.23 -10.34 12.34
C ASN A 64 -7.15 -9.18 12.76
N ASN A 65 -7.54 -9.09 14.03
CA ASN A 65 -8.32 -7.97 14.60
C ASN A 65 -7.40 -6.77 14.89
N VAL A 66 -7.18 -5.95 13.86
CA VAL A 66 -6.20 -4.84 13.90
C VAL A 66 -6.59 -3.76 14.91
N ASP A 67 -7.90 -3.55 15.14
CA ASP A 67 -8.46 -2.63 16.14
C ASP A 67 -8.07 -3.01 17.58
N GLN A 68 -7.78 -4.28 17.86
CA GLN A 68 -7.41 -4.77 19.20
C GLN A 68 -5.90 -4.83 19.42
N MET A 69 -5.09 -4.72 18.38
CA MET A 69 -3.64 -4.85 18.47
C MET A 69 -2.99 -3.67 19.22
N ASN A 70 -1.95 -3.97 19.99
CA ASN A 70 -1.00 -2.97 20.48
C ASN A 70 -0.01 -2.53 19.38
N ASP A 71 0.81 -1.52 19.65
CA ASP A 71 1.74 -0.95 18.67
C ASP A 71 2.77 -1.95 18.13
N GLN A 72 3.26 -2.85 18.98
CA GLN A 72 4.24 -3.87 18.57
C GLN A 72 3.58 -4.89 17.65
N GLN A 73 2.38 -5.33 17.98
CA GLN A 73 1.60 -6.26 17.15
C GLN A 73 1.26 -5.66 15.80
N ARG A 74 0.82 -4.38 15.75
CA ARG A 74 0.54 -3.68 14.48
C ARG A 74 1.80 -3.53 13.61
N ARG A 75 2.96 -3.24 14.20
CA ARG A 75 4.24 -3.22 13.44
C ARG A 75 4.58 -4.58 12.86
N GLN A 76 4.44 -5.65 13.64
CA GLN A 76 4.69 -7.00 13.16
C GLN A 76 3.70 -7.38 12.05
N PHE A 77 2.41 -7.16 12.26
CA PHE A 77 1.35 -7.37 11.27
C PHE A 77 1.65 -6.67 9.94
N ARG A 78 2.01 -5.38 9.97
CA ARG A 78 2.34 -4.65 8.72
C ARG A 78 3.48 -5.29 7.95
N ILE A 79 4.52 -5.71 8.64
CA ILE A 79 5.71 -6.25 7.97
C ILE A 79 5.45 -7.64 7.40
N SER A 80 4.60 -8.47 8.05
CA SER A 80 4.31 -9.83 7.59
C SER A 80 3.19 -9.89 6.55
N GLU A 81 2.10 -9.14 6.77
CA GLU A 81 0.86 -9.31 6.00
C GLU A 81 0.64 -8.23 4.93
N ILE A 82 1.26 -7.05 5.08
CA ILE A 82 0.97 -5.89 4.23
C ILE A 82 2.17 -5.49 3.37
N GLY A 83 1.97 -5.39 2.07
CA GLY A 83 2.86 -4.67 1.17
C GLY A 83 2.29 -3.27 0.90
N PHE A 84 3.03 -2.22 1.23
CA PHE A 84 2.55 -0.86 1.03
C PHE A 84 3.33 -0.15 -0.09
N VAL A 85 2.60 0.35 -1.10
CA VAL A 85 3.11 1.19 -2.19
C VAL A 85 2.63 2.61 -1.92
N PHE A 86 3.55 3.48 -1.51
CA PHE A 86 3.27 4.87 -1.16
C PHE A 86 3.28 5.78 -2.38
N GLN A 87 2.49 6.83 -2.36
CA GLN A 87 2.44 7.86 -3.39
C GLN A 87 3.81 8.49 -3.66
N ARG A 88 4.61 8.78 -2.61
CA ARG A 88 5.95 9.41 -2.72
C ARG A 88 7.09 8.40 -2.66
N PHE A 89 6.86 7.13 -3.03
CA PHE A 89 7.83 6.03 -3.03
C PHE A 89 8.43 5.69 -1.67
N GLU A 90 8.72 6.66 -0.80
CA GLU A 90 9.33 6.51 0.53
C GLU A 90 10.61 5.64 0.50
N LEU A 91 11.46 5.87 -0.50
CA LEU A 91 12.77 5.23 -0.58
C LEU A 91 13.74 5.92 0.37
N VAL A 92 14.63 5.13 0.95
CA VAL A 92 15.67 5.61 1.86
C VAL A 92 16.88 6.05 1.03
N ASP A 93 17.19 7.33 1.00
CA ASP A 93 18.15 7.92 0.06
C ASP A 93 19.60 7.45 0.23
N TYR A 94 20.01 7.11 1.45
CA TYR A 94 21.35 6.58 1.74
C TYR A 94 21.50 5.08 1.52
N LEU A 95 20.41 4.37 1.19
CA LEU A 95 20.42 2.96 0.80
C LEU A 95 20.42 2.84 -0.72
N ASN A 96 21.13 1.86 -1.27
CA ASN A 96 21.02 1.51 -2.67
C ASN A 96 19.67 0.82 -2.97
N VAL A 97 19.37 0.56 -4.25
CA VAL A 97 18.12 -0.11 -4.69
C VAL A 97 17.95 -1.47 -4.03
N ARG A 98 19.01 -2.30 -3.98
CA ARG A 98 18.96 -3.63 -3.36
C ARG A 98 18.52 -3.56 -1.91
N ASP A 99 19.10 -2.66 -1.15
CA ASP A 99 18.83 -2.50 0.28
C ASP A 99 17.47 -1.84 0.53
N ASN A 100 17.02 -0.94 -0.36
CA ASN A 100 15.66 -0.41 -0.32
C ASN A 100 14.62 -1.52 -0.54
N ILE A 101 14.83 -2.44 -1.48
CA ILE A 101 13.95 -3.60 -1.69
C ILE A 101 13.97 -4.51 -0.45
N ALA A 102 15.16 -4.78 0.10
CA ALA A 102 15.33 -5.65 1.27
C ALA A 102 15.00 -4.97 2.60
N LEU A 103 14.59 -3.69 2.61
CA LEU A 103 14.39 -2.87 3.81
C LEU A 103 13.55 -3.57 4.92
N PRO A 104 12.44 -4.26 4.64
CA PRO A 104 11.68 -4.97 5.68
C PRO A 104 12.54 -5.96 6.49
N TYR A 105 13.50 -6.61 5.84
CA TYR A 105 14.42 -7.56 6.48
C TYR A 105 15.57 -6.89 7.22
N LEU A 106 15.89 -5.65 6.88
CA LEU A 106 16.96 -4.89 7.55
C LEU A 106 16.49 -4.23 8.85
N ILE A 107 15.21 -3.83 8.91
CA ILE A 107 14.65 -3.10 10.06
C ILE A 107 13.89 -3.98 11.05
N ASN A 108 13.52 -5.20 10.68
CA ASN A 108 12.77 -6.10 11.56
C ASN A 108 13.62 -7.27 12.04
N ARG A 109 13.81 -7.36 13.36
CA ARG A 109 14.60 -8.42 14.00
C ARG A 109 13.99 -9.82 13.86
N SER A 110 12.68 -9.92 13.61
CA SER A 110 11.99 -11.22 13.40
C SER A 110 12.22 -11.78 12.00
N LEU A 111 12.67 -10.96 11.05
CA LEU A 111 12.96 -11.37 9.67
C LEU A 111 14.48 -11.51 9.49
N LYS A 112 14.89 -12.57 8.80
CA LYS A 112 16.32 -12.83 8.51
C LYS A 112 16.59 -12.64 7.02
N LEU A 113 17.59 -11.80 6.70
CA LEU A 113 18.06 -11.60 5.33
C LEU A 113 18.94 -12.80 4.90
N THR A 114 18.28 -13.89 4.51
CA THR A 114 18.94 -15.13 4.06
C THR A 114 19.42 -15.05 2.61
N PRO A 115 20.27 -16.00 2.13
CA PRO A 115 20.62 -16.09 0.71
C PRO A 115 19.40 -16.18 -0.21
N GLN A 116 18.35 -16.90 0.22
CA GLN A 116 17.08 -17.03 -0.52
C GLN A 116 16.36 -15.69 -0.70
N ILE A 117 16.37 -14.84 0.35
CA ILE A 117 15.79 -13.49 0.25
C ILE A 117 16.61 -12.61 -0.67
N ARG A 118 17.95 -12.71 -0.65
CA ARG A 118 18.82 -12.00 -1.60
C ARG A 118 18.57 -12.44 -3.05
N ALA A 119 18.35 -13.73 -3.28
CA ALA A 119 17.95 -14.25 -4.60
C ALA A 119 16.58 -13.70 -5.02
N LYS A 120 15.61 -13.64 -4.10
CA LYS A 120 14.28 -13.06 -4.35
C LYS A 120 14.35 -11.58 -4.70
N VAL A 121 15.25 -10.80 -4.08
CA VAL A 121 15.50 -9.40 -4.47
C VAL A 121 15.92 -9.32 -5.94
N ASN A 122 16.85 -10.17 -6.38
CA ASN A 122 17.30 -10.19 -7.79
C ASN A 122 16.15 -10.58 -8.73
N GLN A 123 15.38 -11.61 -8.40
CA GLN A 123 14.22 -12.05 -9.19
C GLN A 123 13.15 -10.96 -9.34
N LEU A 124 12.81 -10.26 -8.25
CA LEU A 124 11.86 -9.15 -8.32
C LEU A 124 12.42 -7.99 -9.15
N ALA A 125 13.71 -7.67 -8.99
CA ALA A 125 14.36 -6.63 -9.77
C ALA A 125 14.38 -6.95 -11.27
N GLU A 126 14.60 -8.22 -11.63
CA GLU A 126 14.55 -8.70 -13.02
C GLU A 126 13.13 -8.55 -13.59
N LYS A 127 12.10 -9.08 -12.88
CA LYS A 127 10.69 -8.97 -13.28
C LYS A 127 10.22 -7.52 -13.45
N MET A 128 10.76 -6.60 -12.68
CA MET A 128 10.45 -5.18 -12.75
C MET A 128 11.42 -4.39 -13.64
N ALA A 129 12.31 -5.08 -14.41
CA ALA A 129 13.29 -4.49 -15.32
C ALA A 129 14.17 -3.40 -14.67
N ILE A 130 14.67 -3.68 -13.44
CA ILE A 130 15.58 -2.80 -12.67
C ILE A 130 16.81 -3.55 -12.13
N GLN A 131 17.16 -4.72 -12.64
CA GLN A 131 18.28 -5.52 -12.16
C GLN A 131 19.63 -4.78 -12.29
N ASP A 132 19.80 -3.98 -13.33
CA ASP A 132 21.03 -3.21 -13.57
C ASP A 132 21.16 -1.99 -12.65
N LEU A 133 20.08 -1.66 -11.92
CA LEU A 133 20.00 -0.53 -11.01
C LEU A 133 20.27 -0.90 -9.55
N LEU A 134 20.43 -2.19 -9.23
CA LEU A 134 20.50 -2.69 -7.83
C LEU A 134 21.58 -2.01 -6.97
N ARG A 135 22.64 -1.48 -7.58
CA ARG A 135 23.74 -0.78 -6.88
C ARG A 135 23.56 0.74 -6.87
N ARG A 136 22.58 1.28 -7.59
CA ARG A 136 22.32 2.74 -7.62
C ARG A 136 21.60 3.20 -6.38
N HIS A 137 21.71 4.49 -6.07
CA HIS A 137 20.94 5.16 -5.01
C HIS A 137 19.71 5.87 -5.60
N PRO A 138 18.66 6.12 -4.79
CA PRO A 138 17.40 6.72 -5.24
C PRO A 138 17.56 8.05 -6.00
N ASN A 139 18.56 8.88 -5.64
CA ASN A 139 18.83 10.16 -6.30
C ASN A 139 19.34 10.03 -7.75
N LYS A 140 19.69 8.81 -8.19
CA LYS A 140 20.13 8.48 -9.56
C LYS A 140 19.07 7.73 -10.38
N LEU A 141 17.83 7.69 -9.88
CA LEU A 141 16.72 7.00 -10.50
C LEU A 141 15.67 7.97 -11.03
N SER A 142 15.08 7.64 -12.18
CA SER A 142 13.86 8.27 -12.68
C SER A 142 12.67 7.96 -11.76
N GLN A 143 11.57 8.70 -11.90
CA GLN A 143 10.35 8.46 -11.10
C GLN A 143 9.78 7.05 -11.33
N GLY A 144 9.77 6.57 -12.60
CA GLY A 144 9.32 5.22 -12.92
C GLY A 144 10.21 4.12 -12.32
N GLU A 145 11.55 4.33 -12.28
CA GLU A 145 12.47 3.41 -11.64
C GLU A 145 12.26 3.37 -10.12
N LYS A 146 12.05 4.55 -9.48
CA LYS A 146 11.71 4.64 -8.05
C LYS A 146 10.43 3.90 -7.73
N GLN A 147 9.41 4.03 -8.57
CA GLN A 147 8.14 3.32 -8.40
C GLN A 147 8.32 1.81 -8.47
N ARG A 148 9.08 1.31 -9.45
CA ARG A 148 9.39 -0.12 -9.55
C ARG A 148 10.15 -0.65 -8.34
N VAL A 149 11.08 0.12 -7.80
CA VAL A 149 11.77 -0.22 -6.53
C VAL A 149 10.78 -0.29 -5.36
N ALA A 150 9.86 0.68 -5.23
CA ALA A 150 8.84 0.70 -4.19
C ALA A 150 7.89 -0.50 -4.28
N ILE A 151 7.49 -0.91 -5.50
CA ILE A 151 6.69 -2.12 -5.73
C ILE A 151 7.48 -3.38 -5.33
N CYS A 152 8.75 -3.52 -5.74
CA CYS A 152 9.58 -4.65 -5.31
C CYS A 152 9.68 -4.74 -3.78
N ARG A 153 9.87 -3.60 -3.09
CA ARG A 153 9.90 -3.53 -1.63
C ARG A 153 8.57 -3.97 -1.00
N ALA A 154 7.44 -3.59 -1.59
CA ALA A 154 6.14 -4.01 -1.12
C ALA A 154 5.91 -5.52 -1.29
N LEU A 155 6.50 -6.15 -2.31
CA LEU A 155 6.31 -7.57 -2.64
C LEU A 155 7.32 -8.51 -1.98
N ILE A 156 8.45 -8.01 -1.45
CA ILE A 156 9.57 -8.86 -1.00
C ILE A 156 9.22 -9.80 0.14
N THR A 157 8.34 -9.39 1.05
CA THR A 157 7.87 -10.19 2.18
C THR A 157 6.82 -11.24 1.80
N SER A 158 6.37 -11.28 0.54
CA SER A 158 5.21 -12.09 0.09
C SER A 158 3.93 -11.80 0.88
N PRO A 159 3.52 -10.54 1.01
CA PRO A 159 2.35 -10.18 1.80
C PRO A 159 1.08 -10.79 1.22
N GLN A 160 0.05 -10.96 2.07
CA GLN A 160 -1.28 -11.39 1.63
C GLN A 160 -2.07 -10.24 1.00
N LEU A 161 -1.85 -9.00 1.47
CA LEU A 161 -2.56 -7.81 1.02
C LEU A 161 -1.58 -6.72 0.57
N ILE A 162 -1.83 -6.16 -0.60
CA ILE A 162 -1.15 -4.97 -1.10
C ILE A 162 -2.06 -3.76 -0.91
N LEU A 163 -1.52 -2.71 -0.34
CA LEU A 163 -2.13 -1.39 -0.25
C LEU A 163 -1.36 -0.43 -1.14
N ALA A 164 -2.04 0.24 -2.06
CA ALA A 164 -1.39 1.17 -2.99
C ALA A 164 -2.08 2.54 -2.93
N ASP A 165 -1.31 3.57 -2.60
CA ASP A 165 -1.75 4.95 -2.54
C ASP A 165 -1.27 5.69 -3.79
N GLU A 166 -2.17 5.99 -4.72
CA GLU A 166 -1.89 6.68 -6.00
C GLU A 166 -0.64 6.14 -6.72
N PRO A 167 -0.56 4.82 -7.02
CA PRO A 167 0.68 4.17 -7.41
C PRO A 167 1.29 4.67 -8.72
N THR A 168 0.56 5.48 -9.47
CA THR A 168 1.01 6.04 -10.76
C THR A 168 0.88 7.56 -10.85
N GLY A 169 0.53 8.24 -9.75
CA GLY A 169 0.23 9.67 -9.73
C GLY A 169 1.38 10.60 -10.11
N HIS A 170 2.63 10.11 -10.07
CA HIS A 170 3.82 10.89 -10.42
C HIS A 170 4.49 10.44 -11.73
N LEU A 171 3.81 9.61 -12.52
CA LEU A 171 4.37 9.03 -13.74
C LEU A 171 3.80 9.71 -14.98
N ASP A 172 4.63 9.86 -16.00
CA ASP A 172 4.17 10.23 -17.34
C ASP A 172 3.32 9.09 -17.95
N PRO A 173 2.42 9.41 -18.91
CA PRO A 173 1.49 8.43 -19.47
C PRO A 173 2.12 7.17 -20.05
N ALA A 174 3.30 7.29 -20.68
CA ALA A 174 3.97 6.17 -21.33
C ALA A 174 4.53 5.17 -20.30
N ASN A 175 5.18 5.68 -19.26
CA ASN A 175 5.72 4.85 -18.18
C ASN A 175 4.63 4.26 -17.28
N LYS A 176 3.50 4.97 -17.14
CA LYS A 176 2.38 4.56 -16.30
C LYS A 176 1.84 3.19 -16.69
N GLN A 177 1.50 2.98 -17.98
CA GLN A 177 0.93 1.72 -18.44
C GLN A 177 1.90 0.56 -18.22
N ILE A 178 3.18 0.74 -18.57
CA ILE A 178 4.22 -0.28 -18.38
C ILE A 178 4.31 -0.70 -16.90
N ILE A 179 4.29 0.25 -15.99
CA ILE A 179 4.39 -0.04 -14.55
C ILE A 179 3.14 -0.71 -14.02
N LEU A 180 1.95 -0.32 -14.48
CA LEU A 180 0.70 -0.98 -14.13
C LEU A 180 0.69 -2.43 -14.61
N ASP A 181 1.06 -2.69 -15.85
CA ASP A 181 1.10 -4.03 -16.41
C ASP A 181 2.02 -4.94 -15.59
N LEU A 182 3.25 -4.47 -15.31
CA LEU A 182 4.20 -5.20 -14.47
C LEU A 182 3.66 -5.42 -13.03
N PHE A 183 3.00 -4.44 -12.46
CA PHE A 183 2.45 -4.53 -11.11
C PHE A 183 1.30 -5.53 -11.05
N PHE A 184 0.33 -5.43 -11.94
CA PHE A 184 -0.80 -6.35 -12.00
C PHE A 184 -0.39 -7.77 -12.38
N GLU A 185 0.62 -7.96 -13.22
CA GLU A 185 1.20 -9.27 -13.50
C GLU A 185 1.74 -9.94 -12.23
N GLN A 186 2.47 -9.18 -11.38
CA GLN A 186 2.97 -9.71 -10.11
C GLN A 186 1.86 -10.06 -9.12
N LEU A 187 0.71 -9.38 -9.18
CA LEU A 187 -0.46 -9.68 -8.35
C LEU A 187 -1.20 -10.93 -8.88
N SER A 188 -1.37 -11.04 -10.18
CA SER A 188 -2.10 -12.16 -10.81
C SER A 188 -1.40 -13.52 -10.61
N ALA A 189 -0.10 -13.52 -10.38
CA ALA A 189 0.68 -14.73 -10.09
C ALA A 189 0.42 -15.32 -8.68
N SER A 190 -0.51 -14.74 -7.89
CA SER A 190 -0.77 -15.14 -6.51
C SER A 190 -2.16 -14.66 -6.06
N ASP A 191 -2.77 -15.36 -5.09
CA ASP A 191 -4.07 -15.00 -4.49
C ASP A 191 -4.00 -13.80 -3.53
N ARG A 192 -3.16 -12.80 -3.88
CA ARG A 192 -3.03 -11.57 -3.07
C ARG A 192 -4.19 -10.64 -3.32
N GLY A 193 -4.73 -10.09 -2.24
CA GLY A 193 -5.67 -8.97 -2.36
C GLY A 193 -4.95 -7.67 -2.67
N LEU A 194 -5.66 -6.75 -3.31
CA LEU A 194 -5.23 -5.38 -3.55
C LEU A 194 -6.30 -4.41 -3.09
N VAL A 195 -5.89 -3.38 -2.35
CA VAL A 195 -6.68 -2.15 -2.20
C VAL A 195 -5.87 -1.00 -2.77
N VAL A 196 -6.34 -0.42 -3.85
CA VAL A 196 -5.72 0.76 -4.46
C VAL A 196 -6.62 1.97 -4.28
N VAL A 197 -6.07 3.07 -3.78
CA VAL A 197 -6.74 4.37 -3.82
C VAL A 197 -6.18 5.18 -4.97
N THR A 198 -7.06 5.73 -5.79
CA THR A 198 -6.65 6.46 -6.97
C THR A 198 -7.76 7.41 -7.45
N HIS A 199 -7.37 8.47 -8.14
CA HIS A 199 -8.29 9.30 -8.96
C HIS A 199 -8.24 8.90 -10.44
N ASP A 200 -7.40 7.91 -10.79
CA ASP A 200 -7.16 7.46 -12.14
C ASP A 200 -8.08 6.29 -12.51
N MET A 201 -9.02 6.55 -13.39
CA MET A 201 -9.99 5.54 -13.84
C MET A 201 -9.35 4.39 -14.61
N ALA A 202 -8.20 4.61 -15.29
CA ALA A 202 -7.51 3.53 -15.98
C ALA A 202 -6.91 2.48 -15.00
N VAL A 203 -6.50 2.92 -13.80
CA VAL A 203 -6.09 2.03 -12.70
C VAL A 203 -7.31 1.34 -12.10
N ALA A 204 -8.39 2.10 -11.83
CA ALA A 204 -9.59 1.57 -11.22
C ALA A 204 -10.26 0.48 -12.07
N GLN A 205 -10.28 0.64 -13.39
CA GLN A 205 -10.85 -0.32 -14.34
C GLN A 205 -10.10 -1.66 -14.42
N GLN A 206 -8.87 -1.75 -13.91
CA GLN A 206 -8.12 -3.00 -13.81
C GLN A 206 -8.43 -3.79 -12.52
N CYS A 207 -9.27 -3.25 -11.65
CA CYS A 207 -9.71 -3.88 -10.41
C CYS A 207 -11.05 -4.58 -10.59
N ASP A 208 -11.31 -5.58 -9.73
CA ASP A 208 -12.55 -6.38 -9.78
C ASP A 208 -13.76 -5.57 -9.31
N ARG A 209 -13.55 -4.60 -8.41
CA ARG A 209 -14.59 -3.72 -7.88
C ARG A 209 -14.07 -2.30 -7.65
N VAL A 210 -14.95 -1.34 -7.89
CA VAL A 210 -14.69 0.09 -7.62
C VAL A 210 -15.68 0.59 -6.58
N VAL A 211 -15.19 1.29 -5.57
CA VAL A 211 -15.99 1.95 -4.54
C VAL A 211 -15.69 3.44 -4.57
N ASP A 212 -16.73 4.26 -4.62
CA ASP A 212 -16.59 5.70 -4.46
C ASP A 212 -16.43 6.02 -2.98
N PHE A 213 -15.35 6.72 -2.62
CA PHE A 213 -15.06 7.10 -1.24
C PHE A 213 -16.15 8.02 -0.65
N SER A 214 -16.90 8.74 -1.48
CA SER A 214 -18.03 9.59 -1.04
C SER A 214 -19.17 8.79 -0.40
N THR A 215 -19.21 7.47 -0.59
CA THR A 215 -20.18 6.59 0.09
C THR A 215 -19.90 6.46 1.59
N PHE A 216 -18.70 6.83 2.04
CA PHE A 216 -18.35 6.88 3.45
C PHE A 216 -18.61 8.28 4.01
N HIS A 217 -19.12 8.34 5.23
CA HIS A 217 -19.33 9.64 5.89
C HIS A 217 -17.98 10.23 6.34
N THR A 218 -17.68 11.42 5.83
CA THR A 218 -16.53 12.21 6.27
C THR A 218 -17.01 13.59 6.71
N ALA A 219 -16.65 14.00 7.92
CA ALA A 219 -16.82 15.37 8.35
C ALA A 219 -15.54 16.16 8.03
N GLN A 220 -15.66 17.16 7.19
CA GLN A 220 -14.70 18.26 7.09
C GLN A 220 -15.51 19.52 7.38
N MET A 221 -15.11 20.31 8.38
CA MET A 221 -15.66 21.67 8.44
C MET A 221 -15.22 22.40 7.19
N GLY A 222 -16.19 22.97 6.49
CA GLY A 222 -15.95 23.79 5.32
C GLY A 222 -14.93 24.86 5.64
N ALA A 223 -13.96 25.05 4.75
CA ALA A 223 -13.12 26.22 4.78
C ALA A 223 -14.03 27.44 4.74
N SER A 224 -14.24 28.06 5.89
CA SER A 224 -14.80 29.40 5.95
C SER A 224 -13.75 30.31 5.35
N PHE A 225 -14.05 30.83 4.17
CA PHE A 225 -13.30 31.91 3.50
C PHE A 225 -13.39 33.19 4.31
#